data_57fee62a25b593110b66602a26d8679a
#
_entry.id   57fee62a25b593110b66602a26d8679a
#
_cell.length_a   1.000
_cell.length_b   1.000
_cell.length_c   1.000
_cell.angle_alpha   90.00
_cell.angle_beta   90.00
_cell.angle_gamma   90.00
#
_symmetry.space_group_name_H-M   'P 1'
#
loop_
_entity.id
_entity.type
_entity.pdbx_description
1 polymer ?
#
loop_
_entity_poly.entity_id
_entity_poly.type
_entity_poly.pdbx_seq_one_letter_code
_entity_poly.pdbx_strand_id
1 'polypeptide(L)'
;EAVFCGVSESVREMLEDSGAEWNDGELIIRRVVAPSGRSRTFINDCPVPVQLLSSVSSSLFDIHSQRATMDLLDPFRQLDLLDRFAGNLDLRESYTASHSRLQNLKERSAALREQLARLNREKEYNQAQFRQLESAAVKEGELEELDAEQKQLANAEDIQTGLCGILEALNPSDGERTSADSSLKEAVRVLNKLSAYIPSATELSSRLESLRLELEDVLGEIESIVSSVDSSPDRLARVEERMSLIYSLYQKFSCSTEAELTALMEDYRSRLVNTGLIEEELASVEEQIKKETSLHDNLAARLSEARKKASGNFSEQVQEMIRGLELQQAVFSVDITPAASAGRYGKDNVVFLFSSTGRNPVPVAKCASGGEMSRIMLCLKALMARFVSMPTLIFDEIDTGVSGSVADKMGSMICEMGRDMQVFAITHLPQVAAKGNAHYLVAKAIQDNGRTSSSISKLSEQERVMEIARMLSGSTV
;
A
#
# COMPACT_ATOMS: atom_id res chain seq x y z
N GLU A 1 -29.92 -27.78 -1.70
CA GLU A 1 -28.96 -28.15 -0.69
C GLU A 1 -28.05 -29.24 -1.23
N ALA A 2 -26.74 -29.15 -0.95
CA ALA A 2 -25.76 -30.16 -1.29
C ALA A 2 -24.81 -30.37 -0.10
N VAL A 3 -24.44 -31.63 0.15
CA VAL A 3 -23.53 -32.04 1.22
C VAL A 3 -22.28 -32.63 0.58
N PHE A 4 -21.13 -32.14 0.99
CA PHE A 4 -19.82 -32.60 0.52
C PHE A 4 -19.02 -33.19 1.68
N CYS A 5 -18.41 -34.37 1.44
CA CYS A 5 -17.52 -35.06 2.37
C CYS A 5 -16.10 -35.08 1.81
N GLY A 6 -15.09 -35.18 2.66
CA GLY A 6 -13.69 -35.26 2.22
C GLY A 6 -13.17 -33.98 1.57
N VAL A 7 -13.59 -32.84 2.06
CA VAL A 7 -13.20 -31.52 1.58
C VAL A 7 -11.73 -31.24 1.87
N SER A 8 -11.02 -30.61 0.93
CA SER A 8 -9.59 -30.30 1.04
C SER A 8 -9.29 -29.24 2.11
N GLU A 9 -8.09 -29.27 2.68
CA GLU A 9 -7.61 -28.30 3.66
C GLU A 9 -7.69 -26.85 3.12
N SER A 10 -7.41 -26.66 1.83
CA SER A 10 -7.50 -25.32 1.20
C SER A 10 -8.91 -24.71 1.23
N VAL A 11 -9.96 -25.53 1.16
CA VAL A 11 -11.34 -25.07 1.30
C VAL A 11 -11.64 -24.72 2.76
N ARG A 12 -11.09 -25.49 3.70
CA ARG A 12 -11.22 -25.22 5.12
C ARG A 12 -10.57 -23.88 5.49
N GLU A 13 -9.34 -23.62 5.07
CA GLU A 13 -8.67 -22.33 5.27
C GLU A 13 -9.48 -21.16 4.70
N MET A 14 -10.04 -21.34 3.50
CA MET A 14 -10.88 -20.31 2.84
C MET A 14 -12.17 -20.01 3.65
N LEU A 15 -12.73 -21.00 4.34
CA LEU A 15 -13.91 -20.83 5.20
C LEU A 15 -13.53 -20.17 6.53
N GLU A 16 -12.46 -20.60 7.16
CA GLU A 16 -11.94 -20.01 8.40
C GLU A 16 -11.61 -18.53 8.23
N ASP A 17 -10.93 -18.15 7.14
CA ASP A 17 -10.63 -16.75 6.78
C ASP A 17 -11.89 -15.89 6.59
N SER A 18 -12.97 -16.50 6.16
CA SER A 18 -14.26 -15.81 5.95
C SER A 18 -15.15 -15.77 7.20
N GLY A 19 -14.74 -16.41 8.31
CA GLY A 19 -15.51 -16.51 9.54
C GLY A 19 -16.70 -17.49 9.47
N ALA A 20 -16.74 -18.37 8.47
CA ALA A 20 -17.74 -19.43 8.39
C ALA A 20 -17.32 -20.63 9.25
N GLU A 21 -18.25 -21.16 10.05
CA GLU A 21 -17.99 -22.30 10.91
C GLU A 21 -17.72 -23.57 10.09
N TRP A 22 -16.66 -24.29 10.46
CA TRP A 22 -16.35 -25.61 9.93
C TRP A 22 -16.95 -26.69 10.84
N ASN A 23 -17.79 -27.54 10.29
CA ASN A 23 -18.31 -28.73 10.97
C ASN A 23 -17.48 -29.95 10.59
N ASP A 24 -16.99 -30.71 11.56
CA ASP A 24 -16.10 -31.84 11.35
C ASP A 24 -16.64 -32.83 10.29
N GLY A 25 -16.03 -32.80 9.12
CA GLY A 25 -16.15 -33.80 8.06
C GLY A 25 -17.17 -33.52 6.98
N GLU A 26 -18.14 -32.63 7.15
CA GLU A 26 -19.17 -32.34 6.16
C GLU A 26 -19.31 -30.84 5.87
N LEU A 27 -19.43 -30.50 4.61
CA LEU A 27 -19.70 -29.15 4.15
C LEU A 27 -21.10 -29.10 3.52
N ILE A 28 -22.00 -28.36 4.14
CA ILE A 28 -23.38 -28.21 3.67
C ILE A 28 -23.50 -26.87 2.95
N ILE A 29 -23.77 -26.91 1.64
CA ILE A 29 -24.06 -25.74 0.83
C ILE A 29 -25.56 -25.65 0.56
N ARG A 30 -26.17 -24.51 0.90
CA ARG A 30 -27.60 -24.29 0.67
C ARG A 30 -27.83 -22.94 -0.02
N ARG A 31 -28.65 -22.97 -1.04
CA ARG A 31 -29.14 -21.75 -1.70
C ARG A 31 -30.66 -21.70 -1.65
N VAL A 32 -31.22 -20.62 -1.15
CA VAL A 32 -32.66 -20.37 -1.08
C VAL A 32 -33.02 -19.27 -2.06
N VAL A 33 -33.88 -19.56 -2.99
CA VAL A 33 -34.42 -18.60 -3.97
C VAL A 33 -35.88 -18.34 -3.66
N ALA A 34 -36.21 -17.11 -3.31
CA ALA A 34 -37.59 -16.70 -3.05
C ALA A 34 -38.36 -16.48 -4.36
N PRO A 35 -39.70 -16.57 -4.36
CA PRO A 35 -40.51 -16.25 -5.54
C PRO A 35 -40.30 -14.83 -6.09
N SER A 36 -39.83 -13.91 -5.26
CA SER A 36 -39.46 -12.53 -5.64
C SER A 36 -38.14 -12.43 -6.42
N GLY A 37 -37.45 -13.55 -6.69
CA GLY A 37 -36.11 -13.56 -7.32
C GLY A 37 -34.95 -13.30 -6.39
N ARG A 38 -35.18 -12.94 -5.13
CA ARG A 38 -34.09 -12.76 -4.12
C ARG A 38 -33.51 -14.12 -3.75
N SER A 39 -32.20 -14.21 -3.76
CA SER A 39 -31.48 -15.44 -3.39
C SER A 39 -30.59 -15.19 -2.16
N ARG A 40 -30.55 -16.19 -1.27
CA ARG A 40 -29.66 -16.24 -0.11
C ARG A 40 -28.84 -17.50 -0.17
N THR A 41 -27.58 -17.38 0.20
CA THR A 41 -26.60 -18.48 0.17
C THR A 41 -26.10 -18.75 1.58
N PHE A 42 -25.93 -20.03 1.90
CA PHE A 42 -25.50 -20.49 3.21
C PHE A 42 -24.45 -21.58 3.04
N ILE A 43 -23.46 -21.56 3.93
CA ILE A 43 -22.48 -22.63 4.12
C ILE A 43 -22.54 -23.01 5.61
N ASN A 44 -22.79 -24.29 5.92
CA ASN A 44 -23.00 -24.78 7.27
C ASN A 44 -23.98 -23.91 8.07
N ASP A 45 -25.12 -23.59 7.45
CA ASP A 45 -26.17 -22.71 7.97
C ASP A 45 -25.77 -21.23 8.20
N CYS A 46 -24.50 -20.87 8.04
CA CYS A 46 -24.03 -19.49 8.09
C CYS A 46 -24.33 -18.77 6.75
N PRO A 47 -24.94 -17.58 6.76
CA PRO A 47 -25.18 -16.80 5.55
C PRO A 47 -23.85 -16.29 4.99
N VAL A 48 -23.58 -16.54 3.71
CA VAL A 48 -22.34 -16.14 3.05
C VAL A 48 -22.60 -15.34 1.77
N PRO A 49 -21.64 -14.47 1.34
CA PRO A 49 -21.70 -13.81 0.04
C PRO A 49 -21.64 -14.82 -1.10
N VAL A 50 -22.33 -14.51 -2.22
CA VAL A 50 -22.33 -15.37 -3.43
C VAL A 50 -20.93 -15.57 -3.99
N GLN A 51 -20.05 -14.58 -3.83
CA GLN A 51 -18.64 -14.66 -4.27
C GLN A 51 -17.88 -15.76 -3.53
N LEU A 52 -18.00 -15.82 -2.20
CA LEU A 52 -17.40 -16.89 -1.38
C LEU A 52 -17.95 -18.25 -1.78
N LEU A 53 -19.29 -18.37 -1.93
CA LEU A 53 -19.91 -19.60 -2.37
C LEU A 53 -19.35 -20.04 -3.73
N SER A 54 -19.18 -19.12 -4.68
CA SER A 54 -18.62 -19.42 -6.01
C SER A 54 -17.16 -19.93 -5.90
N SER A 55 -16.32 -19.29 -5.07
CA SER A 55 -14.93 -19.71 -4.85
C SER A 55 -14.87 -21.11 -4.23
N VAL A 56 -15.64 -21.37 -3.19
CA VAL A 56 -15.72 -22.69 -2.53
C VAL A 56 -16.25 -23.73 -3.50
N SER A 57 -17.34 -23.46 -4.22
CA SER A 57 -17.94 -24.39 -5.17
C SER A 57 -16.97 -24.81 -6.28
N SER A 58 -16.16 -23.86 -6.79
CA SER A 58 -15.16 -24.16 -7.83
C SER A 58 -14.04 -25.09 -7.38
N SER A 59 -13.84 -25.24 -6.05
CA SER A 59 -12.89 -26.18 -5.48
C SER A 59 -13.50 -27.54 -5.14
N LEU A 60 -14.83 -27.64 -5.10
CA LEU A 60 -15.57 -28.86 -4.72
C LEU A 60 -16.05 -29.66 -5.93
N PHE A 61 -16.52 -28.99 -6.96
CA PHE A 61 -17.01 -29.67 -8.14
C PHE A 61 -16.82 -28.82 -9.40
N ASP A 62 -16.69 -29.52 -10.53
CA ASP A 62 -16.67 -28.92 -11.86
C ASP A 62 -17.79 -29.51 -12.70
N ILE A 63 -18.56 -28.66 -13.35
CA ILE A 63 -19.66 -29.08 -14.23
C ILE A 63 -19.24 -28.87 -15.68
N HIS A 64 -19.06 -29.97 -16.39
CA HIS A 64 -18.85 -29.94 -17.83
C HIS A 64 -20.21 -29.90 -18.55
N SER A 65 -20.58 -28.74 -19.07
CA SER A 65 -21.74 -28.54 -19.96
C SER A 65 -21.27 -27.76 -21.19
N GLN A 66 -22.15 -27.64 -22.20
CA GLN A 66 -21.85 -26.84 -23.40
C GLN A 66 -21.42 -25.39 -23.07
N ARG A 67 -21.89 -24.82 -21.95
CA ARG A 67 -21.48 -23.48 -21.50
C ARG A 67 -20.12 -23.49 -20.77
N ALA A 68 -19.84 -24.51 -19.98
CA ALA A 68 -18.57 -24.64 -19.25
C ALA A 68 -17.39 -25.00 -20.18
N THR A 69 -17.65 -25.45 -21.38
CA THR A 69 -16.64 -25.61 -22.44
C THR A 69 -15.90 -24.29 -22.71
N MET A 70 -16.55 -23.15 -22.49
CA MET A 70 -15.96 -21.81 -22.66
C MET A 70 -14.84 -21.52 -21.67
N ASP A 71 -14.84 -22.11 -20.48
CA ASP A 71 -13.83 -21.82 -19.44
C ASP A 71 -12.44 -22.35 -19.80
N LEU A 72 -12.34 -23.53 -20.41
CA LEU A 72 -11.07 -24.09 -20.87
C LEU A 72 -10.52 -23.42 -22.15
N LEU A 73 -11.32 -22.54 -22.76
CA LEU A 73 -10.90 -21.72 -23.89
C LEU A 73 -10.18 -20.44 -23.41
N ASP A 74 -10.33 -20.09 -22.13
CA ASP A 74 -9.60 -18.97 -21.52
C ASP A 74 -8.08 -19.28 -21.49
N PRO A 75 -7.23 -18.40 -22.04
CA PRO A 75 -5.77 -18.56 -22.01
C PRO A 75 -5.19 -18.77 -20.62
N PHE A 76 -5.80 -18.15 -19.60
CA PHE A 76 -5.38 -18.33 -18.21
C PHE A 76 -5.60 -19.77 -17.71
N ARG A 77 -6.75 -20.38 -18.07
CA ARG A 77 -7.04 -21.78 -17.71
C ARG A 77 -6.13 -22.77 -18.42
N GLN A 78 -5.78 -22.47 -19.67
CA GLN A 78 -4.80 -23.28 -20.41
C GLN A 78 -3.42 -23.23 -19.78
N LEU A 79 -2.99 -22.04 -19.37
CA LEU A 79 -1.74 -21.84 -18.65
C LEU A 79 -1.75 -22.54 -17.28
N ASP A 80 -2.83 -22.42 -16.53
CA ASP A 80 -2.98 -23.08 -15.22
C ASP A 80 -2.91 -24.62 -15.34
N LEU A 81 -3.55 -25.17 -16.36
CA LEU A 81 -3.52 -26.60 -16.63
C LEU A 81 -2.10 -27.08 -16.97
N LEU A 82 -1.39 -26.34 -17.80
CA LEU A 82 0.00 -26.65 -18.14
C LEU A 82 0.92 -26.55 -16.92
N ASP A 83 0.75 -25.53 -16.07
CA ASP A 83 1.54 -25.37 -14.86
C ASP A 83 1.30 -26.50 -13.84
N ARG A 84 0.05 -26.95 -13.67
CA ARG A 84 -0.29 -28.11 -12.83
C ARG A 84 0.32 -29.39 -13.35
N PHE A 85 0.21 -29.63 -14.65
CA PHE A 85 0.83 -30.79 -15.31
C PHE A 85 2.36 -30.81 -15.15
N ALA A 86 2.98 -29.64 -15.23
CA ALA A 86 4.43 -29.45 -15.10
C ALA A 86 4.92 -29.49 -13.65
N GLY A 87 4.03 -29.48 -12.65
CA GLY A 87 4.39 -29.34 -11.22
C GLY A 87 4.98 -27.97 -10.87
N ASN A 88 4.57 -26.92 -11.58
CA ASN A 88 5.14 -25.57 -11.47
C ASN A 88 4.44 -24.68 -10.44
N LEU A 89 3.52 -25.19 -9.65
CA LEU A 89 2.69 -24.35 -8.77
C LEU A 89 3.52 -23.53 -7.78
N ASP A 90 4.48 -24.13 -7.09
CA ASP A 90 5.36 -23.45 -6.12
C ASP A 90 6.22 -22.38 -6.80
N LEU A 91 6.73 -22.67 -8.00
CA LEU A 91 7.51 -21.71 -8.78
C LEU A 91 6.66 -20.54 -9.25
N ARG A 92 5.42 -20.81 -9.65
CA ARG A 92 4.44 -19.77 -10.03
C ARG A 92 4.03 -18.91 -8.84
N GLU A 93 3.84 -19.50 -7.67
CA GLU A 93 3.55 -18.78 -6.45
C GLU A 93 4.69 -17.85 -6.06
N SER A 94 5.93 -18.36 -6.08
CA SER A 94 7.14 -17.57 -5.85
C SER A 94 7.26 -16.39 -6.84
N TYR A 95 6.96 -16.63 -8.11
CA TYR A 95 6.92 -15.59 -9.13
C TYR A 95 5.83 -14.55 -8.87
N THR A 96 4.61 -15.00 -8.53
CA THR A 96 3.47 -14.11 -8.24
C THR A 96 3.76 -13.21 -7.04
N ALA A 97 4.37 -13.77 -5.99
CA ALA A 97 4.79 -13.02 -4.80
C ALA A 97 5.85 -11.95 -5.15
N SER A 98 6.87 -12.33 -5.96
CA SER A 98 7.88 -11.39 -6.45
C SER A 98 7.28 -10.31 -7.34
N HIS A 99 6.37 -10.66 -8.24
CA HIS A 99 5.65 -9.72 -9.10
C HIS A 99 4.88 -8.67 -8.28
N SER A 100 4.15 -9.12 -7.27
CA SER A 100 3.38 -8.22 -6.38
C SER A 100 4.30 -7.29 -5.59
N ARG A 101 5.42 -7.81 -5.04
CA ARG A 101 6.42 -6.98 -4.35
C ARG A 101 7.02 -5.93 -5.28
N LEU A 102 7.37 -6.32 -6.51
CA LEU A 102 7.94 -5.41 -7.51
C LEU A 102 6.95 -4.30 -7.88
N GLN A 103 5.67 -4.59 -8.03
CA GLN A 103 4.63 -3.59 -8.30
C GLN A 103 4.50 -2.61 -7.13
N ASN A 104 4.40 -3.10 -5.90
CA ASN A 104 4.31 -2.25 -4.71
C ASN A 104 5.53 -1.33 -4.55
N LEU A 105 6.75 -1.84 -4.81
CA LEU A 105 7.97 -1.03 -4.78
C LEU A 105 7.98 0.05 -5.86
N LYS A 106 7.51 -0.25 -7.08
CA LYS A 106 7.38 0.73 -8.17
C LYS A 106 6.38 1.83 -7.85
N GLU A 107 5.24 1.48 -7.28
CA GLU A 107 4.24 2.45 -6.83
C GLU A 107 4.79 3.35 -5.72
N ARG A 108 5.50 2.77 -4.73
CA ARG A 108 6.16 3.55 -3.67
C ARG A 108 7.22 4.49 -4.23
N SER A 109 8.06 4.01 -5.16
CA SER A 109 9.06 4.86 -5.84
C SER A 109 8.43 6.02 -6.60
N ALA A 110 7.31 5.77 -7.30
CA ALA A 110 6.59 6.82 -8.02
C ALA A 110 6.02 7.88 -7.05
N ALA A 111 5.44 7.48 -5.94
CA ALA A 111 4.93 8.39 -4.92
C ALA A 111 6.05 9.24 -4.28
N LEU A 112 7.18 8.61 -3.93
CA LEU A 112 8.35 9.31 -3.38
C LEU A 112 8.95 10.30 -4.38
N ARG A 113 9.04 9.94 -5.67
CA ARG A 113 9.51 10.86 -6.73
C ARG A 113 8.59 12.05 -6.90
N GLU A 114 7.28 11.87 -6.85
CA GLU A 114 6.32 12.98 -6.91
C GLU A 114 6.44 13.90 -5.69
N GLN A 115 6.59 13.32 -4.49
CA GLN A 115 6.81 14.09 -3.26
C GLN A 115 8.11 14.86 -3.31
N LEU A 116 9.21 14.23 -3.73
CA LEU A 116 10.52 14.85 -3.89
C LEU A 116 10.49 15.98 -4.93
N ALA A 117 9.77 15.79 -6.05
CA ALA A 117 9.63 16.82 -7.07
C ALA A 117 8.91 18.08 -6.54
N ARG A 118 7.93 17.91 -5.65
CA ARG A 118 7.28 19.03 -4.94
C ARG A 118 8.25 19.76 -4.03
N LEU A 119 8.96 19.02 -3.17
CA LEU A 119 9.92 19.61 -2.23
C LEU A 119 11.10 20.29 -2.92
N ASN A 120 11.60 19.72 -4.00
CA ASN A 120 12.71 20.29 -4.75
C ASN A 120 12.38 21.63 -5.43
N ARG A 121 11.11 21.88 -5.80
CA ARG A 121 10.69 23.20 -6.32
C ARG A 121 10.88 24.32 -5.30
N GLU A 122 10.78 24.00 -4.01
CA GLU A 122 10.91 24.94 -2.90
C GLU A 122 12.31 24.89 -2.25
N LYS A 123 13.12 23.89 -2.58
CA LYS A 123 14.42 23.62 -1.91
C LYS A 123 15.37 24.81 -2.00
N GLU A 124 15.56 25.37 -3.19
CA GLU A 124 16.45 26.52 -3.41
C GLU A 124 15.95 27.76 -2.66
N TYR A 125 14.66 28.02 -2.72
CA TYR A 125 14.04 29.11 -1.98
C TYR A 125 14.23 28.91 -0.46
N ASN A 126 13.83 27.76 0.09
CA ASN A 126 13.95 27.45 1.51
C ASN A 126 15.41 27.53 1.99
N GLN A 127 16.35 27.06 1.16
CA GLN A 127 17.79 27.12 1.47
C GLN A 127 18.32 28.55 1.51
N ALA A 128 17.87 29.41 0.57
CA ALA A 128 18.24 30.83 0.55
C ALA A 128 17.69 31.57 1.80
N GLN A 129 16.42 31.32 2.15
CA GLN A 129 15.82 31.94 3.34
C GLN A 129 16.48 31.44 4.64
N PHE A 130 16.74 30.14 4.76
CA PHE A 130 17.44 29.56 5.90
C PHE A 130 18.82 30.21 6.09
N ARG A 131 19.64 30.27 5.04
CA ARG A 131 20.97 30.89 5.08
C ARG A 131 20.92 32.35 5.51
N GLN A 132 19.93 33.11 5.05
CA GLN A 132 19.77 34.51 5.42
C GLN A 132 19.46 34.67 6.92
N LEU A 133 18.52 33.87 7.46
CA LEU A 133 18.19 33.90 8.88
C LEU A 133 19.36 33.40 9.75
N GLU A 134 20.02 32.32 9.32
CA GLU A 134 21.19 31.77 10.00
C GLU A 134 22.35 32.79 10.05
N SER A 135 22.64 33.47 8.91
CA SER A 135 23.71 34.49 8.86
C SER A 135 23.36 35.74 9.68
N ALA A 136 22.09 36.08 9.80
CA ALA A 136 21.64 37.19 10.63
C ALA A 136 21.82 36.94 12.12
N ALA A 137 21.75 35.66 12.55
CA ALA A 137 22.00 35.21 13.93
C ALA A 137 21.31 36.09 15.00
N VAL A 138 20.04 36.42 14.77
CA VAL A 138 19.22 37.27 15.67
C VAL A 138 18.94 36.52 16.96
N LYS A 139 19.12 37.20 18.09
CA LYS A 139 18.89 36.64 19.43
C LYS A 139 17.62 37.20 20.02
N GLU A 140 16.96 36.42 20.87
CA GLU A 140 15.77 36.84 21.60
C GLU A 140 16.10 37.98 22.55
N GLY A 141 15.29 39.06 22.52
CA GLY A 141 15.51 40.29 23.30
C GLY A 141 16.60 41.25 22.76
N GLU A 142 17.25 40.90 21.64
CA GLU A 142 18.33 41.72 21.05
C GLU A 142 17.82 43.12 20.65
N LEU A 143 16.62 43.25 20.12
CA LEU A 143 16.06 44.53 19.69
C LEU A 143 15.80 45.46 20.88
N GLU A 144 15.33 44.93 22.00
CA GLU A 144 15.10 45.72 23.23
C GLU A 144 16.43 46.24 23.79
N GLU A 145 17.47 45.40 23.83
CA GLU A 145 18.83 45.80 24.24
C GLU A 145 19.38 46.90 23.33
N LEU A 146 19.26 46.73 22.01
CA LEU A 146 19.70 47.70 21.04
C LEU A 146 18.95 49.03 21.12
N ASP A 147 17.64 49.02 21.35
CA ASP A 147 16.79 50.22 21.52
C ASP A 147 17.21 50.99 22.77
N ALA A 148 17.51 50.29 23.87
CA ALA A 148 18.03 50.92 25.09
C ALA A 148 19.43 51.52 24.89
N GLU A 149 20.31 50.79 24.19
CA GLU A 149 21.68 51.29 23.87
C GLU A 149 21.61 52.47 22.89
N GLN A 150 20.73 52.45 21.87
CA GLN A 150 20.52 53.57 20.94
C GLN A 150 20.11 54.84 21.69
N LYS A 151 19.12 54.74 22.60
CA LYS A 151 18.65 55.87 23.36
C LYS A 151 19.72 56.50 24.22
N GLN A 152 20.61 55.68 24.84
CA GLN A 152 21.74 56.19 25.62
C GLN A 152 22.78 56.91 24.73
N LEU A 153 23.18 56.27 23.62
CA LEU A 153 24.13 56.83 22.72
C LEU A 153 23.67 58.09 21.96
N ALA A 154 22.39 58.14 21.56
CA ALA A 154 21.80 59.27 20.87
C ALA A 154 21.68 60.50 21.79
N ASN A 155 21.47 60.32 23.08
CA ASN A 155 21.39 61.40 24.05
C ASN A 155 22.69 61.63 24.82
N ALA A 156 23.79 60.92 24.43
CA ALA A 156 25.05 60.98 25.18
C ALA A 156 25.61 62.40 25.32
N GLU A 157 25.52 63.19 24.24
CA GLU A 157 26.02 64.56 24.24
C GLU A 157 25.17 65.46 25.16
N ASP A 158 23.84 65.34 25.16
CA ASP A 158 22.95 66.09 26.06
C ASP A 158 23.12 65.68 27.52
N ILE A 159 23.28 64.37 27.76
CA ILE A 159 23.57 63.83 29.11
C ILE A 159 24.88 64.37 29.62
N GLN A 160 25.94 64.28 28.80
CA GLN A 160 27.27 64.77 29.18
C GLN A 160 27.28 66.27 29.42
N THR A 161 26.66 67.05 28.55
CA THR A 161 26.53 68.49 28.67
C THR A 161 25.73 68.89 29.93
N GLY A 162 24.62 68.19 30.18
CA GLY A 162 23.81 68.40 31.36
C GLY A 162 24.53 68.11 32.67
N LEU A 163 25.20 66.95 32.71
CA LEU A 163 25.94 66.52 33.92
C LEU A 163 27.21 67.37 34.20
N CYS A 164 27.97 67.74 33.10
CA CYS A 164 29.06 68.70 33.22
C CYS A 164 28.59 70.07 33.71
N GLY A 165 27.42 70.51 33.24
CA GLY A 165 26.78 71.76 33.72
C GLY A 165 26.47 71.72 35.24
N ILE A 166 26.01 70.58 35.75
CA ILE A 166 25.77 70.42 37.20
C ILE A 166 27.09 70.44 37.97
N LEU A 167 28.14 69.71 37.49
CA LEU A 167 29.46 69.72 38.09
C LEU A 167 30.06 71.15 38.14
N GLU A 168 29.94 71.89 37.01
CA GLU A 168 30.42 73.26 36.95
C GLU A 168 29.63 74.24 37.84
N ALA A 169 28.35 74.00 38.02
CA ALA A 169 27.51 74.80 38.89
C ALA A 169 27.83 74.63 40.39
N LEU A 170 28.14 73.36 40.75
CA LEU A 170 28.39 72.99 42.18
C LEU A 170 29.90 73.05 42.55
N ASN A 171 30.77 72.83 41.58
CA ASN A 171 32.24 72.84 41.76
C ASN A 171 32.91 73.55 40.55
N PRO A 172 32.81 74.90 40.49
CA PRO A 172 33.31 75.68 39.36
C PRO A 172 34.87 75.50 39.25
N SER A 173 35.35 75.32 38.01
CA SER A 173 36.72 75.16 37.67
C SER A 173 37.41 76.47 37.39
N ASP A 174 36.69 77.62 37.27
CA ASP A 174 37.22 78.94 36.88
C ASP A 174 37.95 79.71 37.98
N GLY A 175 37.88 79.24 39.20
CA GLY A 175 38.55 79.85 40.39
C GLY A 175 37.99 81.22 40.78
N GLU A 176 37.07 81.79 40.02
CA GLU A 176 36.41 83.06 40.37
C GLU A 176 35.14 82.84 41.25
N ARG A 177 34.59 81.68 41.23
CA ARG A 177 33.42 81.29 42.04
C ARG A 177 33.83 80.33 43.15
N THR A 178 33.24 80.48 44.30
CA THR A 178 33.43 79.53 45.42
C THR A 178 32.64 78.29 45.19
N SER A 179 33.25 77.11 45.26
CA SER A 179 32.49 75.84 45.16
C SER A 179 31.57 75.69 46.34
N ALA A 180 30.44 74.94 46.07
CA ALA A 180 29.49 74.63 47.13
C ALA A 180 30.12 73.95 48.34
N ASP A 181 31.06 73.02 48.08
CA ASP A 181 31.87 72.39 49.13
C ASP A 181 32.72 73.41 49.94
N SER A 182 33.40 74.36 49.26
CA SER A 182 34.16 75.40 49.89
C SER A 182 33.27 76.34 50.72
N SER A 183 32.11 76.69 50.21
CA SER A 183 31.10 77.52 50.90
C SER A 183 30.60 76.83 52.15
N LEU A 184 30.30 75.54 52.10
CA LEU A 184 29.88 74.74 53.25
C LEU A 184 30.99 74.57 54.26
N LYS A 185 32.20 74.35 53.84
CA LYS A 185 33.41 74.30 54.73
C LYS A 185 33.56 75.57 55.48
N GLU A 186 33.46 76.76 54.82
CA GLU A 186 33.63 78.06 55.51
C GLU A 186 32.43 78.28 56.44
N ALA A 187 31.20 77.93 56.12
CA ALA A 187 30.05 78.03 57.00
C ALA A 187 30.17 77.12 58.24
N VAL A 188 30.68 75.90 58.09
CA VAL A 188 31.06 75.00 59.22
C VAL A 188 32.12 75.62 60.12
N ARG A 189 33.19 76.19 59.46
CA ARG A 189 34.23 76.86 60.21
C ARG A 189 33.72 78.07 61.07
N VAL A 190 32.86 78.88 60.51
CA VAL A 190 32.25 80.01 61.19
C VAL A 190 31.32 79.53 62.32
N LEU A 191 30.45 78.53 62.10
CA LEU A 191 29.57 77.97 63.15
C LEU A 191 30.35 77.34 64.31
N ASN A 192 31.47 76.63 63.99
CA ASN A 192 32.33 76.10 65.04
C ASN A 192 33.01 77.15 65.87
N LYS A 193 33.26 78.37 65.35
CA LYS A 193 33.77 79.53 66.18
C LYS A 193 32.62 80.12 67.03
N LEU A 194 31.43 80.12 66.53
CA LEU A 194 30.28 80.65 67.26
C LEU A 194 29.68 79.68 68.27
N SER A 195 30.07 78.42 68.25
CA SER A 195 29.61 77.35 69.16
C SER A 195 29.97 77.69 70.63
N ALA A 196 31.03 78.48 70.87
CA ALA A 196 31.42 78.95 72.17
C ALA A 196 30.39 79.97 72.76
N TYR A 197 29.56 80.59 71.92
CA TYR A 197 28.62 81.60 72.30
C TYR A 197 27.13 81.22 72.10
N ILE A 198 26.85 80.32 71.20
CA ILE A 198 25.51 79.92 70.85
C ILE A 198 25.41 78.36 70.86
N PRO A 199 24.74 77.71 71.83
CA PRO A 199 24.70 76.26 71.97
C PRO A 199 24.17 75.52 70.70
N SER A 200 23.19 76.16 70.02
CA SER A 200 22.61 75.57 68.78
C SER A 200 23.51 75.60 67.55
N ALA A 201 24.66 76.33 67.62
CA ALA A 201 25.61 76.43 66.55
C ALA A 201 26.33 75.09 66.29
N THR A 202 26.58 74.25 67.36
CA THR A 202 27.16 72.94 67.25
C THR A 202 26.32 71.96 66.42
N GLU A 203 25.03 71.97 66.66
CA GLU A 203 24.05 71.13 65.90
C GLU A 203 24.00 71.55 64.47
N LEU A 204 23.87 72.85 64.16
CA LEU A 204 23.90 73.37 62.80
C LEU A 204 25.25 73.09 62.10
N SER A 205 26.36 73.15 62.77
CA SER A 205 27.67 72.79 62.19
C SER A 205 27.72 71.29 61.79
N SER A 206 27.22 70.44 62.69
CA SER A 206 27.15 68.98 62.37
C SER A 206 26.27 68.67 61.15
N ARG A 207 25.18 69.35 61.08
CA ARG A 207 24.20 69.22 59.95
C ARG A 207 24.83 69.72 58.62
N LEU A 208 25.51 70.83 58.62
CA LEU A 208 26.24 71.34 57.44
C LEU A 208 27.38 70.43 57.02
N GLU A 209 28.10 69.83 57.95
CA GLU A 209 29.13 68.87 57.66
C GLU A 209 28.58 67.59 57.03
N SER A 210 27.47 67.12 57.55
CA SER A 210 26.75 65.95 56.89
C SER A 210 26.30 66.29 55.49
N LEU A 211 25.73 67.48 55.23
CA LEU A 211 25.36 67.93 53.87
C LEU A 211 26.57 68.05 52.95
N ARG A 212 27.73 68.48 53.49
CA ARG A 212 28.95 68.58 52.71
C ARG A 212 29.48 67.21 52.25
N LEU A 213 29.49 66.21 53.15
CA LEU A 213 29.89 64.85 52.82
C LEU A 213 28.90 64.19 51.77
N GLU A 214 27.57 64.42 51.95
CA GLU A 214 26.57 63.92 51.00
C GLU A 214 26.70 64.60 49.62
N LEU A 215 27.06 65.90 49.57
CA LEU A 215 27.35 66.61 48.32
C LEU A 215 28.60 66.04 47.64
N GLU A 216 29.67 65.72 48.40
CA GLU A 216 30.90 65.12 47.88
C GLU A 216 30.62 63.76 47.26
N ASP A 217 29.79 62.89 47.90
CA ASP A 217 29.35 61.59 47.35
C ASP A 217 28.56 61.74 46.06
N VAL A 218 27.57 62.64 46.02
CA VAL A 218 26.74 62.93 44.82
C VAL A 218 27.60 63.45 43.67
N LEU A 219 28.56 64.32 43.91
CA LEU A 219 29.50 64.80 42.89
C LEU A 219 30.35 63.66 42.32
N GLY A 220 30.85 62.77 43.21
CA GLY A 220 31.62 61.58 42.79
C GLY A 220 30.78 60.62 41.95
N GLU A 221 29.49 60.40 42.28
CA GLU A 221 28.59 59.61 41.45
C GLU A 221 28.35 60.26 40.08
N ILE A 222 28.12 61.57 40.01
CA ILE A 222 27.95 62.30 38.75
C ILE A 222 29.20 62.21 37.88
N GLU A 223 30.41 62.40 38.45
CA GLU A 223 31.68 62.26 37.74
C GLU A 223 31.85 60.81 37.19
N SER A 224 31.49 59.81 37.98
CA SER A 224 31.50 58.42 37.52
C SER A 224 30.53 58.20 36.33
N ILE A 225 29.33 58.75 36.37
CA ILE A 225 28.35 58.65 35.24
C ILE A 225 28.90 59.35 34.03
N VAL A 226 29.43 60.60 34.14
CA VAL A 226 30.03 61.34 33.01
C VAL A 226 31.16 60.56 32.34
N SER A 227 32.00 59.88 33.14
CA SER A 227 33.10 59.08 32.64
C SER A 227 32.64 57.78 31.96
N SER A 228 31.49 57.29 32.32
CA SER A 228 30.91 56.05 31.76
C SER A 228 30.04 56.27 30.51
N VAL A 229 29.65 57.50 30.23
CA VAL A 229 28.84 57.82 29.01
C VAL A 229 29.76 57.77 27.82
N ASP A 230 29.54 56.71 26.96
CA ASP A 230 30.20 56.56 25.68
C ASP A 230 29.47 57.38 24.61
N SER A 231 30.14 58.41 24.08
CA SER A 231 29.63 59.30 23.02
C SER A 231 30.19 58.93 21.63
N SER A 232 30.51 57.64 21.37
CA SER A 232 31.11 57.15 20.14
C SER A 232 30.10 57.17 18.98
N PRO A 233 30.21 58.04 17.96
CA PRO A 233 29.33 58.00 16.78
C PRO A 233 29.41 56.70 15.99
N ASP A 234 30.58 56.05 15.98
CA ASP A 234 30.78 54.76 15.30
C ASP A 234 29.96 53.62 15.96
N ARG A 235 29.81 53.68 17.28
CA ARG A 235 29.00 52.69 18.04
C ARG A 235 27.51 52.88 17.75
N LEU A 236 27.03 54.13 17.75
CA LEU A 236 25.64 54.47 17.40
C LEU A 236 25.30 53.99 15.98
N ALA A 237 26.14 54.25 15.00
CA ALA A 237 25.95 53.81 13.62
C ALA A 237 25.85 52.30 13.51
N ARG A 238 26.64 51.51 14.25
CA ARG A 238 26.58 50.04 14.28
C ARG A 238 25.26 49.52 14.89
N VAL A 239 24.82 50.15 15.98
CA VAL A 239 23.55 49.81 16.62
C VAL A 239 22.39 50.07 15.66
N GLU A 240 22.34 51.21 14.99
CA GLU A 240 21.33 51.57 14.01
C GLU A 240 21.34 50.63 12.79
N GLU A 241 22.52 50.26 12.29
CA GLU A 241 22.64 49.29 11.19
C GLU A 241 22.13 47.92 11.61
N ARG A 242 22.43 47.47 12.85
CA ARG A 242 21.96 46.18 13.37
C ARG A 242 20.41 46.17 13.57
N MET A 243 19.83 47.22 14.12
CA MET A 243 18.40 47.40 14.27
C MET A 243 17.72 47.41 12.89
N SER A 244 18.26 48.16 11.94
CA SER A 244 17.77 48.22 10.56
C SER A 244 17.74 46.83 9.93
N LEU A 245 18.79 46.03 10.13
CA LEU A 245 18.83 44.65 9.66
C LEU A 245 17.69 43.83 10.27
N ILE A 246 17.46 43.87 11.58
CA ILE A 246 16.37 43.13 12.25
C ILE A 246 15.01 43.55 11.74
N TYR A 247 14.75 44.87 11.63
CA TYR A 247 13.48 45.38 11.09
C TYR A 247 13.26 44.98 9.61
N SER A 248 14.33 44.96 8.80
CA SER A 248 14.23 44.48 7.42
C SER A 248 13.86 43.00 7.33
N LEU A 249 14.34 42.17 8.29
CA LEU A 249 13.96 40.76 8.40
C LEU A 249 12.51 40.64 8.83
N TYR A 250 12.04 41.43 9.81
CA TYR A 250 10.63 41.44 10.22
C TYR A 250 9.71 41.74 9.05
N GLN A 251 10.04 42.80 8.30
CA GLN A 251 9.26 43.18 7.14
C GLN A 251 9.24 42.09 6.06
N LYS A 252 10.41 41.54 5.74
CA LYS A 252 10.55 40.52 4.70
C LYS A 252 9.81 39.22 5.04
N PHE A 253 9.88 38.78 6.29
CA PHE A 253 9.31 37.51 6.74
C PHE A 253 7.94 37.67 7.39
N SER A 254 7.41 38.91 7.46
CA SER A 254 6.13 39.23 8.10
C SER A 254 6.07 38.75 9.55
N CYS A 255 7.18 38.86 10.26
CA CYS A 255 7.33 38.54 11.68
C CYS A 255 7.26 39.82 12.51
N SER A 256 6.96 39.70 13.79
CA SER A 256 6.86 40.81 14.72
C SER A 256 7.83 40.67 15.91
N THR A 257 8.43 39.50 16.08
CA THR A 257 9.33 39.17 17.21
C THR A 257 10.51 38.33 16.73
N GLU A 258 11.62 38.36 17.48
CA GLU A 258 12.79 37.50 17.27
C GLU A 258 12.46 36.02 17.42
N ALA A 259 11.55 35.68 18.33
CA ALA A 259 11.06 34.31 18.55
C ALA A 259 10.37 33.75 17.28
N GLU A 260 9.59 34.59 16.57
CA GLU A 260 8.97 34.20 15.30
C GLU A 260 10.01 33.96 14.20
N LEU A 261 11.06 34.81 14.12
CA LEU A 261 12.16 34.59 13.17
C LEU A 261 12.93 33.28 13.46
N THR A 262 13.17 32.98 14.73
CA THR A 262 13.84 31.75 15.15
C THR A 262 12.97 30.51 14.85
N ALA A 263 11.66 30.58 15.12
CA ALA A 263 10.74 29.51 14.78
C ALA A 263 10.66 29.26 13.26
N LEU A 264 10.65 30.34 12.48
CA LEU A 264 10.65 30.24 11.02
C LEU A 264 11.96 29.65 10.47
N MET A 265 13.09 30.01 11.04
CA MET A 265 14.39 29.42 10.71
C MET A 265 14.39 27.90 10.96
N GLU A 266 13.84 27.44 12.09
CA GLU A 266 13.74 26.01 12.41
C GLU A 266 12.75 25.27 11.49
N ASP A 267 11.65 25.91 11.04
CA ASP A 267 10.74 25.36 10.03
C ASP A 267 11.46 25.14 8.68
N TYR A 268 12.22 26.14 8.21
CA TYR A 268 13.03 25.95 7.01
C TYR A 268 14.10 24.86 7.15
N ARG A 269 14.76 24.77 8.31
CA ARG A 269 15.71 23.68 8.61
C ARG A 269 15.03 22.33 8.54
N SER A 270 13.87 22.17 9.16
CA SER A 270 13.09 20.93 9.16
C SER A 270 12.68 20.49 7.75
N ARG A 271 12.24 21.43 6.93
CA ARG A 271 11.89 21.15 5.52
C ARG A 271 13.08 20.65 4.70
N LEU A 272 14.25 21.23 4.92
CA LEU A 272 15.49 20.83 4.24
C LEU A 272 15.93 19.42 4.67
N VAL A 273 15.85 19.10 5.97
CA VAL A 273 16.16 17.76 6.51
C VAL A 273 15.21 16.71 5.95
N ASN A 274 13.90 16.99 5.92
CA ASN A 274 12.90 16.08 5.37
C ASN A 274 13.15 15.77 3.89
N THR A 275 13.62 16.74 3.11
CA THR A 275 13.96 16.50 1.70
C THR A 275 15.11 15.48 1.58
N GLY A 276 16.12 15.58 2.41
CA GLY A 276 17.26 14.62 2.45
C GLY A 276 16.82 13.20 2.82
N LEU A 277 15.95 13.06 3.82
CA LEU A 277 15.43 11.75 4.23
C LEU A 277 14.63 11.06 3.11
N ILE A 278 13.84 11.82 2.34
CA ILE A 278 13.10 11.28 1.22
C ILE A 278 14.03 10.89 0.05
N GLU A 279 15.11 11.64 -0.20
CA GLU A 279 16.13 11.27 -1.18
C GLU A 279 16.81 9.94 -0.81
N GLU A 280 17.14 9.73 0.47
CA GLU A 280 17.73 8.48 0.97
C GLU A 280 16.74 7.31 0.89
N GLU A 281 15.49 7.54 1.26
CA GLU A 281 14.44 6.52 1.16
C GLU A 281 14.20 6.10 -0.30
N LEU A 282 14.14 7.07 -1.23
CA LEU A 282 14.00 6.80 -2.66
C LEU A 282 15.16 5.96 -3.19
N ALA A 283 16.41 6.31 -2.84
CA ALA A 283 17.58 5.54 -3.24
C ALA A 283 17.54 4.11 -2.70
N SER A 284 17.09 3.91 -1.47
CA SER A 284 16.91 2.58 -0.87
C SER A 284 15.84 1.76 -1.62
N VAL A 285 14.69 2.36 -1.93
CA VAL A 285 13.60 1.72 -2.67
C VAL A 285 14.05 1.37 -4.09
N GLU A 286 14.80 2.22 -4.76
CA GLU A 286 15.35 1.96 -6.11
C GLU A 286 16.34 0.79 -6.10
N GLU A 287 17.15 0.66 -5.07
CA GLU A 287 18.04 -0.51 -4.90
C GLU A 287 17.23 -1.79 -4.69
N GLN A 288 16.16 -1.74 -3.88
CA GLN A 288 15.24 -2.87 -3.70
C GLN A 288 14.55 -3.26 -5.02
N ILE A 289 14.08 -2.29 -5.82
CA ILE A 289 13.52 -2.53 -7.15
C ILE A 289 14.51 -3.26 -8.04
N LYS A 290 15.78 -2.86 -8.05
CA LYS A 290 16.82 -3.49 -8.85
C LYS A 290 17.06 -4.95 -8.46
N LYS A 291 17.12 -5.23 -7.16
CA LYS A 291 17.27 -6.61 -6.62
C LYS A 291 16.04 -7.45 -6.94
N GLU A 292 14.83 -6.93 -6.67
CA GLU A 292 13.59 -7.66 -6.93
C GLU A 292 13.34 -7.88 -8.43
N THR A 293 13.72 -6.93 -9.29
CA THR A 293 13.64 -7.10 -10.76
C THR A 293 14.52 -8.27 -11.22
N SER A 294 15.72 -8.38 -10.70
CA SER A 294 16.63 -9.49 -11.05
C SER A 294 16.07 -10.86 -10.60
N LEU A 295 15.49 -10.93 -9.40
CA LEU A 295 14.83 -12.12 -8.89
C LEU A 295 13.60 -12.48 -9.74
N HIS A 296 12.74 -11.51 -10.00
CA HIS A 296 11.54 -11.66 -10.82
C HIS A 296 11.87 -12.18 -12.23
N ASP A 297 12.90 -11.62 -12.88
CA ASP A 297 13.32 -12.04 -14.22
C ASP A 297 13.88 -13.45 -14.23
N ASN A 298 14.62 -13.85 -13.20
CA ASN A 298 15.10 -15.23 -13.02
C ASN A 298 13.93 -16.20 -12.86
N LEU A 299 12.97 -15.89 -11.98
CA LEU A 299 11.79 -16.72 -11.75
C LEU A 299 10.94 -16.84 -13.04
N ALA A 300 10.78 -15.75 -13.79
CA ALA A 300 10.08 -15.74 -15.07
C ALA A 300 10.75 -16.65 -16.11
N ALA A 301 12.07 -16.59 -16.21
CA ALA A 301 12.84 -17.42 -17.13
C ALA A 301 12.71 -18.92 -16.79
N ARG A 302 12.87 -19.26 -15.51
CA ARG A 302 12.69 -20.64 -15.01
C ARG A 302 11.30 -21.17 -15.27
N LEU A 303 10.26 -20.36 -15.03
CA LEU A 303 8.87 -20.73 -15.27
C LEU A 303 8.61 -20.98 -16.75
N SER A 304 9.09 -20.11 -17.62
CA SER A 304 8.99 -20.27 -19.09
C SER A 304 9.71 -21.53 -19.60
N GLU A 305 10.90 -21.81 -19.09
CA GLU A 305 11.65 -23.00 -19.43
C GLU A 305 10.93 -24.30 -19.00
N ALA A 306 10.42 -24.30 -17.76
CA ALA A 306 9.67 -25.45 -17.24
C ALA A 306 8.39 -25.72 -18.06
N ARG A 307 7.65 -24.68 -18.45
CA ARG A 307 6.48 -24.78 -19.33
C ARG A 307 6.84 -25.37 -20.71
N LYS A 308 7.90 -24.84 -21.34
CA LYS A 308 8.38 -25.35 -22.63
C LYS A 308 8.81 -26.79 -22.56
N LYS A 309 9.49 -27.19 -21.50
CA LYS A 309 9.88 -28.58 -21.26
C LYS A 309 8.68 -29.51 -21.08
N ALA A 310 7.66 -29.07 -20.38
CA ALA A 310 6.45 -29.84 -20.11
C ALA A 310 5.50 -29.91 -21.33
N SER A 311 5.49 -28.87 -22.19
CA SER A 311 4.53 -28.75 -23.30
C SER A 311 4.56 -29.88 -24.29
N GLY A 312 5.73 -30.45 -24.56
CA GLY A 312 5.89 -31.61 -25.47
C GLY A 312 5.17 -32.83 -24.93
N ASN A 313 5.50 -33.26 -23.71
CA ASN A 313 4.88 -34.42 -23.06
C ASN A 313 3.38 -34.21 -22.84
N PHE A 314 2.96 -33.01 -22.45
CA PHE A 314 1.55 -32.66 -22.34
C PHE A 314 0.81 -32.84 -23.67
N SER A 315 1.38 -32.32 -24.75
CA SER A 315 0.81 -32.43 -26.09
C SER A 315 0.70 -33.89 -26.58
N GLU A 316 1.72 -34.69 -26.32
CA GLU A 316 1.73 -36.13 -26.69
C GLU A 316 0.64 -36.91 -25.94
N GLN A 317 0.53 -36.72 -24.63
CA GLN A 317 -0.48 -37.43 -23.83
C GLN A 317 -1.92 -37.04 -24.25
N VAL A 318 -2.20 -35.75 -24.42
CA VAL A 318 -3.53 -35.28 -24.88
C VAL A 318 -3.82 -35.82 -26.28
N GLN A 319 -2.84 -35.78 -27.20
CA GLN A 319 -2.98 -36.26 -28.56
C GLN A 319 -3.26 -37.78 -28.61
N GLU A 320 -2.59 -38.57 -27.79
CA GLU A 320 -2.82 -40.01 -27.68
C GLU A 320 -4.25 -40.31 -27.20
N MET A 321 -4.71 -39.60 -26.19
CA MET A 321 -6.08 -39.75 -25.69
C MET A 321 -7.10 -39.39 -26.77
N ILE A 322 -6.90 -38.29 -27.50
CA ILE A 322 -7.79 -37.84 -28.59
C ILE A 322 -7.82 -38.86 -29.72
N ARG A 323 -6.68 -39.44 -30.10
CA ARG A 323 -6.61 -40.52 -31.11
C ARG A 323 -7.33 -41.78 -30.66
N GLY A 324 -7.29 -42.09 -29.37
CA GLY A 324 -8.09 -43.14 -28.75
C GLY A 324 -9.59 -42.98 -28.94
N LEU A 325 -10.08 -41.76 -29.10
CA LEU A 325 -11.47 -41.41 -29.37
C LEU A 325 -11.79 -41.29 -30.87
N GLU A 326 -11.11 -42.09 -31.72
CA GLU A 326 -11.31 -42.21 -33.17
C GLU A 326 -10.97 -40.98 -34.01
N LEU A 327 -10.18 -40.07 -33.47
CA LEU A 327 -9.57 -38.96 -34.22
C LEU A 327 -8.12 -39.31 -34.59
N GLN A 328 -7.92 -40.36 -35.35
CA GLN A 328 -6.59 -40.95 -35.61
C GLN A 328 -5.57 -39.98 -36.26
N GLN A 329 -6.04 -39.04 -37.08
CA GLN A 329 -5.21 -38.04 -37.74
C GLN A 329 -5.06 -36.76 -36.91
N ALA A 330 -5.65 -36.71 -35.72
CA ALA A 330 -5.64 -35.49 -34.89
C ALA A 330 -4.21 -35.14 -34.45
N VAL A 331 -3.95 -33.85 -34.50
CA VAL A 331 -2.75 -33.22 -33.92
C VAL A 331 -3.21 -32.23 -32.86
N PHE A 332 -2.62 -32.38 -31.69
CA PHE A 332 -2.76 -31.42 -30.58
C PHE A 332 -1.35 -30.90 -30.24
N SER A 333 -1.24 -29.59 -30.04
CA SER A 333 0.01 -28.95 -29.65
C SER A 333 -0.22 -27.77 -28.74
N VAL A 334 0.76 -27.43 -27.93
CA VAL A 334 0.77 -26.26 -27.07
C VAL A 334 1.72 -25.23 -27.66
N ASP A 335 1.20 -24.08 -28.02
CA ASP A 335 1.98 -22.93 -28.48
C ASP A 335 2.29 -22.01 -27.30
N ILE A 336 3.58 -21.70 -27.08
CA ILE A 336 4.05 -20.84 -26.00
C ILE A 336 4.83 -19.70 -26.62
N THR A 337 4.23 -18.53 -26.59
CA THR A 337 4.81 -17.29 -27.11
C THR A 337 5.08 -16.30 -25.99
N PRO A 338 6.11 -15.46 -26.11
CA PRO A 338 6.34 -14.39 -25.13
C PRO A 338 5.17 -13.40 -25.10
N ALA A 339 4.68 -13.09 -23.92
CA ALA A 339 3.72 -12.02 -23.73
C ALA A 339 4.36 -10.63 -23.92
N ALA A 340 3.59 -9.63 -24.35
CA ALA A 340 4.06 -8.27 -24.57
C ALA A 340 4.59 -7.60 -23.27
N SER A 341 4.06 -8.01 -22.14
CA SER A 341 4.51 -7.57 -20.80
C SER A 341 4.43 -8.72 -19.81
N ALA A 342 5.25 -8.63 -18.76
CA ALA A 342 5.19 -9.58 -17.65
C ALA A 342 3.84 -9.42 -16.93
N GLY A 343 3.05 -10.49 -16.89
CA GLY A 343 1.80 -10.56 -16.17
C GLY A 343 1.97 -11.19 -14.78
N ARG A 344 0.87 -11.25 -14.02
CA ARG A 344 0.84 -11.84 -12.67
C ARG A 344 1.33 -13.30 -12.64
N TYR A 345 1.18 -14.05 -13.72
CA TYR A 345 1.46 -15.49 -13.79
C TYR A 345 2.59 -15.85 -14.76
N GLY A 346 3.44 -14.92 -15.12
CA GLY A 346 4.60 -15.14 -15.98
C GLY A 346 4.69 -14.21 -17.17
N LYS A 347 5.63 -14.52 -18.06
CA LYS A 347 5.90 -13.81 -19.32
C LYS A 347 5.43 -14.59 -20.55
N ASP A 348 4.65 -15.67 -20.36
CA ASP A 348 4.25 -16.54 -21.44
C ASP A 348 2.76 -16.39 -21.74
N ASN A 349 2.44 -16.43 -23.03
CA ASN A 349 1.10 -16.64 -23.54
C ASN A 349 0.99 -18.08 -24.02
N VAL A 350 0.07 -18.86 -23.45
CA VAL A 350 -0.12 -20.29 -23.74
C VAL A 350 -1.42 -20.46 -24.51
N VAL A 351 -1.35 -21.12 -25.66
CA VAL A 351 -2.51 -21.40 -26.51
C VAL A 351 -2.49 -22.86 -26.93
N PHE A 352 -3.57 -23.57 -26.67
CA PHE A 352 -3.78 -24.92 -27.13
C PHE A 352 -4.26 -24.93 -28.61
N LEU A 353 -3.54 -25.62 -29.46
CA LEU A 353 -3.83 -25.75 -30.88
C LEU A 353 -4.31 -27.16 -31.19
N PHE A 354 -5.28 -27.27 -32.07
CA PHE A 354 -5.83 -28.56 -32.52
C PHE A 354 -6.12 -28.58 -34.02
N SER A 355 -5.96 -29.75 -34.59
CA SER A 355 -6.40 -30.08 -35.95
C SER A 355 -6.94 -31.50 -35.97
N SER A 356 -8.15 -31.72 -36.48
CA SER A 356 -8.71 -33.06 -36.66
C SER A 356 -8.11 -33.81 -37.88
N THR A 357 -7.58 -33.08 -38.87
CA THR A 357 -7.04 -33.61 -40.10
C THR A 357 -5.51 -33.70 -40.13
N GLY A 358 -4.84 -33.28 -39.07
CA GLY A 358 -3.39 -33.19 -38.97
C GLY A 358 -2.73 -32.03 -39.73
N ARG A 359 -3.54 -31.13 -40.33
CA ARG A 359 -3.05 -29.99 -41.10
C ARG A 359 -3.61 -28.70 -40.51
N ASN A 360 -2.79 -27.62 -40.52
CA ASN A 360 -3.20 -26.29 -40.10
C ASN A 360 -3.88 -26.24 -38.70
N PRO A 361 -3.17 -26.58 -37.63
CA PRO A 361 -3.74 -26.53 -36.29
C PRO A 361 -4.20 -25.11 -35.97
N VAL A 362 -5.40 -24.98 -35.41
CA VAL A 362 -5.99 -23.73 -35.00
C VAL A 362 -6.22 -23.73 -33.50
N PRO A 363 -6.33 -22.56 -32.85
CA PRO A 363 -6.70 -22.51 -31.43
C PRO A 363 -7.96 -23.33 -31.14
N VAL A 364 -7.92 -24.14 -30.08
CA VAL A 364 -9.05 -24.99 -29.67
C VAL A 364 -10.34 -24.17 -29.55
N ALA A 365 -10.29 -22.92 -29.12
CA ALA A 365 -11.40 -21.98 -29.08
C ALA A 365 -12.08 -21.74 -30.45
N LYS A 366 -11.39 -22.03 -31.56
CA LYS A 366 -11.89 -21.85 -32.92
C LYS A 366 -12.30 -23.17 -33.63
N CYS A 367 -12.32 -24.27 -32.86
CA CYS A 367 -12.77 -25.56 -33.43
C CYS A 367 -14.26 -25.51 -33.74
N ALA A 368 -14.61 -25.91 -34.97
CA ALA A 368 -15.98 -25.72 -35.51
C ALA A 368 -16.93 -26.86 -35.14
N SER A 369 -16.47 -28.05 -34.79
CA SER A 369 -17.30 -29.23 -34.53
C SER A 369 -17.56 -29.42 -33.02
N GLY A 370 -18.83 -29.44 -32.62
CA GLY A 370 -19.23 -29.71 -31.24
C GLY A 370 -18.78 -31.07 -30.72
N GLY A 371 -18.84 -32.12 -31.54
CA GLY A 371 -18.39 -33.44 -31.14
C GLY A 371 -16.89 -33.59 -31.04
N GLU A 372 -16.09 -32.85 -31.84
CA GLU A 372 -14.62 -32.77 -31.67
C GLU A 372 -14.25 -32.06 -30.41
N MET A 373 -14.93 -30.92 -30.13
CA MET A 373 -14.73 -30.15 -28.93
C MET A 373 -15.02 -30.97 -27.66
N SER A 374 -16.15 -31.70 -27.63
CA SER A 374 -16.48 -32.55 -26.47
C SER A 374 -15.42 -33.62 -26.21
N ARG A 375 -14.85 -34.22 -27.26
CA ARG A 375 -13.77 -35.21 -27.12
C ARG A 375 -12.48 -34.60 -26.61
N ILE A 376 -12.05 -33.45 -27.16
CA ILE A 376 -10.88 -32.72 -26.64
C ILE A 376 -11.06 -32.35 -25.16
N MET A 377 -12.23 -31.83 -24.84
CA MET A 377 -12.53 -31.42 -23.46
C MET A 377 -12.53 -32.60 -22.49
N LEU A 378 -13.09 -33.76 -22.91
CA LEU A 378 -13.02 -34.98 -22.10
C LEU A 378 -11.54 -35.38 -21.85
N CYS A 379 -10.69 -35.39 -22.89
CA CYS A 379 -9.28 -35.71 -22.73
C CYS A 379 -8.55 -34.74 -21.79
N LEU A 380 -8.77 -33.44 -21.94
CA LEU A 380 -8.20 -32.43 -21.06
C LEU A 380 -8.67 -32.61 -19.60
N LYS A 381 -9.96 -32.86 -19.40
CA LYS A 381 -10.53 -33.14 -18.06
C LYS A 381 -9.99 -34.44 -17.46
N ALA A 382 -9.89 -35.50 -18.26
CA ALA A 382 -9.30 -36.76 -17.80
C ALA A 382 -7.83 -36.61 -17.42
N LEU A 383 -7.08 -35.77 -18.12
CA LEU A 383 -5.72 -35.45 -17.75
C LEU A 383 -5.67 -34.59 -16.46
N MET A 384 -6.56 -33.58 -16.35
CA MET A 384 -6.68 -32.76 -15.14
C MET A 384 -6.99 -33.59 -13.89
N ALA A 385 -7.87 -34.57 -14.03
CA ALA A 385 -8.27 -35.46 -12.92
C ALA A 385 -7.09 -36.09 -12.19
N ARG A 386 -5.97 -36.28 -12.90
CA ARG A 386 -4.73 -36.88 -12.35
C ARG A 386 -3.88 -35.87 -11.55
N PHE A 387 -4.07 -34.56 -11.77
CA PHE A 387 -3.22 -33.50 -11.20
C PHE A 387 -3.98 -32.50 -10.34
N VAL A 388 -5.31 -32.52 -10.38
CA VAL A 388 -6.19 -31.63 -9.62
C VAL A 388 -6.99 -32.50 -8.67
N SER A 389 -6.77 -32.32 -7.37
CA SER A 389 -7.57 -32.99 -6.31
C SER A 389 -8.98 -32.40 -6.28
N MET A 390 -9.79 -32.65 -7.32
CA MET A 390 -11.17 -32.20 -7.40
C MET A 390 -12.10 -33.32 -6.92
N PRO A 391 -12.92 -33.12 -5.87
CA PRO A 391 -13.70 -34.21 -5.30
C PRO A 391 -14.79 -34.73 -6.26
N THR A 392 -15.39 -33.84 -7.09
CA THR A 392 -16.53 -34.21 -7.92
C THR A 392 -16.47 -33.59 -9.32
N LEU A 393 -16.72 -34.38 -10.36
CA LEU A 393 -16.84 -33.95 -11.73
C LEU A 393 -18.19 -34.36 -12.31
N ILE A 394 -18.90 -33.45 -12.91
CA ILE A 394 -20.22 -33.66 -13.50
C ILE A 394 -20.15 -33.45 -15.01
N PHE A 395 -20.42 -34.46 -15.78
CA PHE A 395 -20.53 -34.39 -17.23
C PHE A 395 -22.04 -34.30 -17.65
N ASP A 396 -22.39 -33.20 -18.29
CA ASP A 396 -23.71 -32.98 -18.83
C ASP A 396 -23.65 -32.91 -20.35
N GLU A 397 -24.41 -33.80 -21.03
CA GLU A 397 -24.49 -33.90 -22.48
C GLU A 397 -23.16 -34.08 -23.22
N ILE A 398 -22.19 -34.77 -22.61
CA ILE A 398 -20.85 -34.97 -23.18
C ILE A 398 -20.86 -35.86 -24.43
N ASP A 399 -21.92 -36.68 -24.57
CA ASP A 399 -22.11 -37.67 -25.61
C ASP A 399 -22.83 -37.13 -26.85
N THR A 400 -23.08 -35.83 -26.94
CA THR A 400 -23.73 -35.19 -28.09
C THR A 400 -22.88 -35.36 -29.38
N GLY A 401 -23.48 -35.97 -30.39
CA GLY A 401 -22.82 -36.21 -31.69
C GLY A 401 -21.80 -37.38 -31.69
N VAL A 402 -21.87 -38.25 -30.69
CA VAL A 402 -21.04 -39.44 -30.55
C VAL A 402 -21.89 -40.70 -30.63
N SER A 403 -21.35 -41.79 -31.17
CA SER A 403 -22.04 -43.06 -31.28
C SER A 403 -21.07 -44.24 -31.32
N GLY A 404 -21.55 -45.44 -31.13
CA GLY A 404 -20.81 -46.70 -31.32
C GLY A 404 -19.59 -46.85 -30.42
N SER A 405 -18.49 -47.18 -31.01
CA SER A 405 -17.21 -47.48 -30.32
C SER A 405 -16.58 -46.27 -29.64
N VAL A 406 -16.87 -45.05 -30.11
CA VAL A 406 -16.42 -43.82 -29.46
C VAL A 406 -17.08 -43.65 -28.11
N ALA A 407 -18.42 -43.89 -28.06
CA ALA A 407 -19.18 -43.82 -26.81
C ALA A 407 -18.70 -44.85 -25.75
N ASP A 408 -18.32 -46.08 -26.19
CA ASP A 408 -17.77 -47.07 -25.27
C ASP A 408 -16.38 -46.62 -24.70
N LYS A 409 -15.52 -46.06 -25.53
CA LYS A 409 -14.22 -45.52 -25.09
C LYS A 409 -14.37 -44.32 -24.16
N MET A 410 -15.31 -43.41 -24.46
CA MET A 410 -15.65 -42.29 -23.60
C MET A 410 -16.14 -42.78 -22.24
N GLY A 411 -17.07 -43.72 -22.21
CA GLY A 411 -17.55 -44.36 -21.00
C GLY A 411 -16.43 -45.01 -20.18
N SER A 412 -15.45 -45.65 -20.83
CA SER A 412 -14.29 -46.23 -20.16
C SER A 412 -13.39 -45.17 -19.54
N MET A 413 -13.14 -44.05 -20.23
CA MET A 413 -12.37 -42.93 -19.68
C MET A 413 -13.07 -42.31 -18.45
N ILE A 414 -14.39 -42.11 -18.53
CA ILE A 414 -15.19 -41.59 -17.41
C ILE A 414 -15.14 -42.55 -16.20
N CYS A 415 -15.25 -43.87 -16.46
CA CYS A 415 -15.14 -44.89 -15.43
C CYS A 415 -13.74 -44.91 -14.76
N GLU A 416 -12.68 -44.71 -15.56
CA GLU A 416 -11.31 -44.61 -15.03
C GLU A 416 -11.14 -43.39 -14.11
N MET A 417 -11.65 -42.22 -14.49
CA MET A 417 -11.67 -41.02 -13.62
C MET A 417 -12.43 -41.27 -12.32
N GLY A 418 -13.50 -42.08 -12.38
CA GLY A 418 -14.30 -42.45 -11.19
C GLY A 418 -13.57 -43.31 -10.14
N ARG A 419 -12.31 -43.72 -10.40
CA ARG A 419 -11.47 -44.38 -9.40
C ARG A 419 -10.82 -43.40 -8.44
N ASP A 420 -10.52 -42.20 -8.92
CA ASP A 420 -9.77 -41.19 -8.17
C ASP A 420 -10.69 -40.08 -7.63
N MET A 421 -11.90 -39.91 -8.19
CA MET A 421 -12.86 -38.88 -7.82
C MET A 421 -14.31 -39.34 -8.04
N GLN A 422 -15.26 -38.59 -7.48
CA GLN A 422 -16.66 -38.81 -7.78
C GLN A 422 -17.02 -38.25 -9.16
N VAL A 423 -17.57 -39.07 -10.06
CA VAL A 423 -17.99 -38.66 -11.40
C VAL A 423 -19.45 -38.92 -11.62
N PHE A 424 -20.20 -37.90 -12.03
CA PHE A 424 -21.55 -38.01 -12.54
C PHE A 424 -21.57 -37.82 -14.05
N ALA A 425 -22.19 -38.72 -14.78
CA ALA A 425 -22.40 -38.55 -16.22
C ALA A 425 -23.90 -38.59 -16.53
N ILE A 426 -24.42 -37.50 -17.11
CA ILE A 426 -25.78 -37.43 -17.63
C ILE A 426 -25.67 -37.82 -19.11
N THR A 427 -26.22 -38.99 -19.44
CA THR A 427 -26.04 -39.61 -20.75
C THR A 427 -27.33 -40.22 -21.27
N HIS A 428 -27.51 -40.21 -22.58
CA HIS A 428 -28.54 -40.96 -23.28
C HIS A 428 -27.99 -42.18 -24.02
N LEU A 429 -26.65 -42.41 -23.94
CA LEU A 429 -26.00 -43.52 -24.65
C LEU A 429 -25.86 -44.73 -23.72
N PRO A 430 -26.40 -45.93 -24.10
CA PRO A 430 -26.30 -47.16 -23.34
C PRO A 430 -24.86 -47.61 -23.09
N GLN A 431 -23.93 -47.31 -24.02
CA GLN A 431 -22.50 -47.65 -23.91
C GLN A 431 -21.83 -46.90 -22.73
N VAL A 432 -22.18 -45.65 -22.52
CA VAL A 432 -21.69 -44.83 -21.41
C VAL A 432 -22.35 -45.26 -20.12
N ALA A 433 -23.68 -45.39 -20.12
CA ALA A 433 -24.47 -45.80 -18.98
C ALA A 433 -24.03 -47.18 -18.41
N ALA A 434 -23.71 -48.14 -19.27
CA ALA A 434 -23.28 -49.49 -18.88
C ALA A 434 -21.98 -49.49 -18.04
N LYS A 435 -21.08 -48.47 -18.16
CA LYS A 435 -19.84 -48.36 -17.43
C LYS A 435 -19.98 -47.79 -16.02
N GLY A 436 -21.13 -47.19 -15.69
CA GLY A 436 -21.38 -46.58 -14.37
C GLY A 436 -21.48 -47.62 -13.24
N ASN A 437 -20.96 -47.30 -12.07
CA ASN A 437 -21.09 -48.14 -10.85
C ASN A 437 -22.47 -48.06 -10.24
N ALA A 438 -23.17 -46.93 -10.40
CA ALA A 438 -24.54 -46.70 -9.94
C ALA A 438 -25.34 -46.04 -11.05
N HIS A 439 -26.63 -46.38 -11.16
CA HIS A 439 -27.55 -45.77 -12.12
C HIS A 439 -28.67 -45.05 -11.41
N TYR A 440 -28.98 -43.87 -11.91
CA TYR A 440 -30.11 -43.07 -11.48
C TYR A 440 -30.97 -42.78 -12.72
N LEU A 441 -32.22 -43.29 -12.72
CA LEU A 441 -33.20 -43.04 -13.79
C LEU A 441 -33.90 -41.72 -13.53
N VAL A 442 -33.88 -40.84 -14.52
CA VAL A 442 -34.66 -39.61 -14.53
C VAL A 442 -35.92 -39.86 -15.39
N ALA A 443 -37.04 -39.92 -14.73
CA ALA A 443 -38.36 -40.09 -15.40
C ALA A 443 -39.17 -38.80 -15.34
N LYS A 444 -39.87 -38.48 -16.43
CA LYS A 444 -40.84 -37.38 -16.51
C LYS A 444 -42.25 -37.99 -16.55
N ALA A 445 -43.09 -37.61 -15.61
CA ALA A 445 -44.49 -38.00 -15.56
C ALA A 445 -45.38 -36.74 -15.67
N ILE A 446 -46.48 -36.86 -16.43
CA ILE A 446 -47.51 -35.83 -16.46
C ILE A 446 -48.47 -36.18 -15.34
N GLN A 447 -48.63 -35.31 -14.37
CA GLN A 447 -49.61 -35.47 -13.28
C GLN A 447 -51.02 -35.16 -13.78
N ASP A 448 -52.03 -35.66 -13.05
CA ASP A 448 -53.46 -35.45 -13.38
C ASP A 448 -53.88 -33.98 -13.50
N ASN A 449 -53.10 -33.09 -12.92
CA ASN A 449 -53.29 -31.64 -13.02
C ASN A 449 -52.64 -30.99 -14.27
N GLY A 450 -52.12 -31.79 -15.22
CA GLY A 450 -51.43 -31.33 -16.42
C GLY A 450 -50.01 -30.78 -16.19
N ARG A 451 -49.46 -30.84 -14.97
CA ARG A 451 -48.11 -30.44 -14.66
C ARG A 451 -47.15 -31.60 -14.87
N THR A 452 -46.01 -31.32 -15.47
CA THR A 452 -44.93 -32.30 -15.62
C THR A 452 -44.10 -32.33 -14.33
N SER A 453 -43.99 -33.51 -13.73
CA SER A 453 -43.02 -33.75 -12.62
C SER A 453 -41.88 -34.62 -13.10
N SER A 454 -40.69 -34.32 -12.61
CA SER A 454 -39.51 -35.18 -12.83
C SER A 454 -39.15 -35.87 -11.54
N SER A 455 -38.91 -37.17 -11.62
CA SER A 455 -38.42 -37.98 -10.46
C SER A 455 -37.09 -38.59 -10.81
N ILE A 456 -36.27 -38.82 -9.77
CA ILE A 456 -34.97 -39.49 -9.85
C ILE A 456 -35.03 -40.70 -8.93
N SER A 457 -34.74 -41.89 -9.46
CA SER A 457 -34.71 -43.13 -8.69
C SER A 457 -33.39 -43.89 -8.94
N LYS A 458 -32.78 -44.42 -7.88
CA LYS A 458 -31.64 -45.30 -7.98
C LYS A 458 -32.13 -46.69 -8.42
N LEU A 459 -31.51 -47.24 -9.47
CA LEU A 459 -31.88 -48.55 -10.00
C LEU A 459 -31.10 -49.66 -9.29
N SER A 460 -31.79 -50.78 -9.06
CA SER A 460 -31.18 -52.06 -8.67
C SER A 460 -30.42 -52.70 -9.83
N GLU A 461 -29.60 -53.72 -9.60
CA GLU A 461 -28.84 -54.41 -10.67
C GLU A 461 -29.73 -54.97 -11.76
N GLN A 462 -30.89 -55.52 -11.42
CA GLN A 462 -31.84 -56.06 -12.41
C GLN A 462 -32.48 -54.91 -13.24
N GLU A 463 -32.89 -53.85 -12.59
CA GLU A 463 -33.45 -52.68 -13.28
C GLU A 463 -32.44 -51.99 -14.16
N ARG A 464 -31.15 -51.96 -13.81
CA ARG A 464 -30.07 -51.46 -14.65
C ARG A 464 -29.97 -52.19 -15.99
N VAL A 465 -30.01 -53.55 -15.93
CA VAL A 465 -29.94 -54.35 -17.16
C VAL A 465 -31.13 -54.08 -18.05
N MET A 466 -32.33 -54.00 -17.48
CA MET A 466 -33.57 -53.68 -18.22
C MET A 466 -33.50 -52.29 -18.83
N GLU A 467 -33.01 -51.28 -18.09
CA GLU A 467 -32.93 -49.93 -18.61
C GLU A 467 -31.91 -49.82 -19.76
N ILE A 468 -30.73 -50.46 -19.62
CA ILE A 468 -29.75 -50.52 -20.72
C ILE A 468 -30.34 -51.23 -21.95
N ALA A 469 -31.09 -52.34 -21.75
CA ALA A 469 -31.77 -53.02 -22.87
C ALA A 469 -32.83 -52.13 -23.53
N ARG A 470 -33.59 -51.35 -22.73
CA ARG A 470 -34.54 -50.35 -23.21
C ARG A 470 -33.85 -49.25 -24.02
N MET A 471 -32.70 -48.73 -23.52
CA MET A 471 -31.92 -47.71 -24.23
C MET A 471 -31.34 -48.23 -25.56
N LEU A 472 -30.99 -49.51 -25.66
CA LEU A 472 -30.48 -50.15 -26.88
C LEU A 472 -31.60 -50.42 -27.91
N SER A 473 -32.80 -50.85 -27.45
CA SER A 473 -33.90 -51.26 -28.35
C SER A 473 -34.76 -50.10 -28.80
N GLY A 474 -34.69 -48.94 -28.11
CA GLY A 474 -35.57 -47.77 -28.36
C GLY A 474 -37.05 -48.01 -28.05
N SER A 475 -37.43 -49.16 -27.46
CA SER A 475 -38.79 -49.52 -27.12
C SER A 475 -38.92 -49.99 -25.66
N THR A 476 -40.10 -49.92 -25.08
CA THR A 476 -40.44 -50.58 -23.82
C THR A 476 -40.24 -52.10 -23.97
N VAL A 477 -39.27 -52.63 -23.18
CA VAL A 477 -39.06 -54.09 -23.08
C VAL A 477 -39.99 -54.66 -22.04
#